data_9434fbca57526b6e9bf3b4c31e415aad
#
_entry.id   9434fbca57526b6e9bf3b4c31e415aad
#
_cell.length_a   1.000
_cell.length_b   1.000
_cell.length_c   1.000
_cell.angle_alpha   90.00
_cell.angle_beta   90.00
_cell.angle_gamma   90.00
#
_symmetry.space_group_name_H-M   'P 1'
#
loop_
_entity.id
_entity.type
_entity.pdbx_description
1 polymer ?
#
loop_
_entity_poly.entity_id
_entity_poly.type
_entity_poly.pdbx_seq_one_letter_code
_entity_poly.pdbx_strand_id
1 'polypeptide(L)'
;MHRTNLLVLSGDPHRAPMARYRSDLRRLRASDPAVRAMTDFLREPPLTAAEDCALDTALDDMFRLGVRAFLVVRDLTVVGLITAEAIRQARRSAATRIVEVMTAAADMPAIDWQTLQDSTIRDLMEIFEGARVDHLVVLESKTAQHASVRGVVHRSRVERRLHLSADPL
;
A
#
# COMPACT_ATOMS: atom_id res chain seq x y z
N MET A 1 -6.41 -21.75 15.69
CA MET A 1 -5.42 -21.89 14.60
C MET A 1 -5.88 -21.06 13.42
N HIS A 2 -5.47 -19.81 13.33
CA HIS A 2 -5.81 -18.95 12.19
C HIS A 2 -4.87 -19.33 11.04
N ARG A 3 -5.44 -19.88 9.98
CA ARG A 3 -4.70 -20.15 8.75
C ARG A 3 -4.36 -18.80 8.12
N THR A 4 -3.08 -18.51 8.01
CA THR A 4 -2.56 -17.35 7.27
C THR A 4 -3.04 -17.48 5.83
N ASN A 5 -3.93 -16.60 5.39
CA ASN A 5 -4.33 -16.53 4.00
C ASN A 5 -3.12 -16.11 3.18
N LEU A 6 -2.75 -16.93 2.20
CA LEU A 6 -1.63 -16.66 1.32
C LEU A 6 -1.99 -15.50 0.39
N LEU A 7 -1.37 -14.34 0.59
CA LEU A 7 -1.55 -13.18 -0.29
C LEU A 7 -0.59 -13.31 -1.48
N VAL A 8 -1.12 -13.43 -2.69
CA VAL A 8 -0.35 -13.59 -3.92
C VAL A 8 -0.40 -12.31 -4.74
N LEU A 9 0.75 -11.87 -5.25
CA LEU A 9 0.80 -10.78 -6.23
C LEU A 9 0.23 -11.25 -7.56
N SER A 10 -0.70 -10.47 -8.14
CA SER A 10 -1.14 -10.67 -9.51
C SER A 10 -0.16 -9.94 -10.43
N GLY A 11 0.76 -10.68 -11.06
CA GLY A 11 1.75 -10.14 -12.00
C GLY A 11 3.18 -10.58 -11.72
N ASP A 12 4.11 -10.30 -12.64
CA ASP A 12 5.54 -10.58 -12.51
C ASP A 12 6.23 -9.45 -11.73
N PRO A 13 6.67 -9.66 -10.47
CA PRO A 13 7.29 -8.63 -9.65
C PRO A 13 8.70 -8.23 -10.15
N HIS A 14 9.33 -9.00 -11.02
CA HIS A 14 10.66 -8.71 -11.57
C HIS A 14 10.62 -7.80 -12.80
N ARG A 15 9.44 -7.44 -13.29
CA ARG A 15 9.27 -6.65 -14.50
C ARG A 15 8.82 -5.21 -14.23
N ALA A 16 9.26 -4.60 -13.15
CA ALA A 16 9.05 -3.16 -12.96
C ALA A 16 10.12 -2.39 -13.75
N PRO A 17 9.77 -1.75 -14.90
CA PRO A 17 10.65 -0.72 -15.42
C PRO A 17 10.71 0.39 -14.39
N MET A 18 11.85 1.05 -14.26
CA MET A 18 12.03 2.31 -13.53
C MET A 18 11.18 3.43 -14.17
N ALA A 19 9.92 3.17 -14.38
CA ALA A 19 8.95 4.16 -14.79
C ALA A 19 8.69 5.03 -13.55
N ARG A 20 9.09 6.30 -13.66
CA ARG A 20 8.68 7.34 -12.69
C ARG A 20 7.20 7.13 -12.40
N TYR A 21 6.89 6.82 -11.15
CA TYR A 21 5.52 6.70 -10.65
C TYR A 21 4.79 7.99 -11.02
N ARG A 22 4.10 8.00 -12.14
CA ARG A 22 3.24 9.12 -12.53
C ARG A 22 2.04 9.06 -11.60
N SER A 23 2.16 9.75 -10.48
CA SER A 23 1.01 10.01 -9.64
C SER A 23 -0.06 10.66 -10.51
N ASP A 24 -1.18 9.97 -10.70
CA ASP A 24 -2.38 10.59 -11.26
C ASP A 24 -2.77 11.74 -10.31
N LEU A 25 -2.44 12.97 -10.71
CA LEU A 25 -2.70 14.19 -9.94
C LEU A 25 -4.14 14.70 -10.16
N ARG A 26 -5.02 13.89 -10.74
CA ARG A 26 -6.41 14.28 -10.90
C ARG A 26 -7.02 14.59 -9.54
N ARG A 27 -7.67 15.74 -9.49
CA ARG A 27 -8.41 16.20 -8.30
C ARG A 27 -9.45 15.15 -7.89
N LEU A 28 -9.62 14.99 -6.59
CA LEU A 28 -10.67 14.16 -5.99
C LEU A 28 -11.68 15.05 -5.28
N ARG A 29 -12.94 14.60 -5.29
CA ARG A 29 -14.02 15.14 -4.48
C ARG A 29 -14.43 14.10 -3.46
N ALA A 30 -14.99 14.53 -2.32
CA ALA A 30 -15.45 13.63 -1.28
C ALA A 30 -16.52 12.62 -1.77
N SER A 31 -17.31 12.99 -2.78
CA SER A 31 -18.35 12.15 -3.40
C SER A 31 -17.82 11.26 -4.54
N ASP A 32 -16.56 11.37 -4.92
CA ASP A 32 -15.99 10.50 -5.96
C ASP A 32 -15.88 9.05 -5.47
N PRO A 33 -15.96 8.05 -6.36
CA PRO A 33 -15.73 6.65 -6.00
C PRO A 33 -14.33 6.44 -5.41
N ALA A 34 -14.23 5.69 -4.31
CA ALA A 34 -12.98 5.45 -3.58
C ALA A 34 -11.91 4.75 -4.43
N VAL A 35 -12.32 3.92 -5.41
CA VAL A 35 -11.41 3.25 -6.36
C VAL A 35 -10.52 4.21 -7.13
N ARG A 36 -10.92 5.49 -7.30
CA ARG A 36 -10.08 6.51 -7.95
C ARG A 36 -8.84 6.91 -7.15
N ALA A 37 -8.81 6.58 -5.88
CA ALA A 37 -7.67 6.86 -4.99
C ALA A 37 -6.64 5.73 -4.96
N MET A 38 -7.02 4.54 -5.42
CA MET A 38 -6.18 3.35 -5.40
C MET A 38 -5.07 3.40 -6.46
N THR A 39 -3.90 2.91 -6.11
CA THR A 39 -2.91 2.43 -7.07
C THR A 39 -3.29 1.00 -7.44
N ASP A 40 -3.74 0.80 -8.67
CA ASP A 40 -4.22 -0.51 -9.17
C ASP A 40 -3.05 -1.31 -9.74
N PHE A 41 -2.72 -2.43 -9.12
CA PHE A 41 -1.60 -3.27 -9.54
C PHE A 41 -1.85 -4.06 -10.84
N LEU A 42 -3.04 -4.05 -11.38
CA LEU A 42 -3.27 -4.50 -12.76
C LEU A 42 -2.82 -3.50 -13.82
N ARG A 43 -2.64 -2.23 -13.42
CA ARG A 43 -2.22 -1.14 -14.32
C ARG A 43 -0.79 -0.70 -14.05
N GLU A 44 -0.40 -0.67 -12.80
CA GLU A 44 0.91 -0.22 -12.33
C GLU A 44 1.52 -1.33 -11.47
N PRO A 45 2.69 -1.90 -11.83
CA PRO A 45 3.31 -2.96 -11.04
C PRO A 45 3.53 -2.50 -9.60
N PRO A 46 3.31 -3.38 -8.60
CA PRO A 46 3.59 -3.05 -7.21
C PRO A 46 5.09 -2.80 -7.01
N LEU A 47 5.41 -1.85 -6.15
CA LEU A 47 6.76 -1.71 -5.63
C LEU A 47 6.95 -2.65 -4.45
N THR A 48 7.94 -3.52 -4.57
CA THR A 48 8.20 -4.59 -3.59
C THR A 48 9.61 -4.52 -3.07
N ALA A 49 9.82 -5.08 -1.89
CA ALA A 49 11.13 -5.34 -1.31
C ALA A 49 11.21 -6.79 -0.80
N ALA A 50 12.38 -7.38 -0.86
CA ALA A 50 12.63 -8.68 -0.22
C ALA A 50 12.64 -8.51 1.31
N GLU A 51 12.18 -9.52 2.05
CA GLU A 51 12.10 -9.46 3.51
C GLU A 51 13.47 -9.32 4.20
N ASP A 52 14.55 -9.80 3.57
CA ASP A 52 15.92 -9.72 4.05
C ASP A 52 16.66 -8.44 3.61
N CYS A 53 16.01 -7.56 2.86
CA CYS A 53 16.58 -6.27 2.46
C CYS A 53 16.93 -5.42 3.68
N ALA A 54 18.06 -4.72 3.62
CA ALA A 54 18.49 -3.80 4.66
C ALA A 54 17.52 -2.59 4.76
N LEU A 55 17.24 -2.15 5.99
CA LEU A 55 16.32 -1.03 6.24
C LEU A 55 16.79 0.27 5.58
N ASP A 56 18.09 0.58 5.64
CA ASP A 56 18.62 1.79 5.02
C ASP A 56 18.49 1.74 3.49
N THR A 57 18.76 0.60 2.87
CA THR A 57 18.55 0.41 1.42
C THR A 57 17.09 0.63 1.04
N ALA A 58 16.17 0.03 1.78
CA ALA A 58 14.73 0.19 1.53
C ALA A 58 14.30 1.66 1.67
N LEU A 59 14.80 2.37 2.68
CA LEU A 59 14.47 3.77 2.89
C LEU A 59 15.01 4.67 1.76
N ASP A 60 16.25 4.44 1.32
CA ASP A 60 16.85 5.16 0.20
C ASP A 60 16.11 4.90 -1.11
N ASP A 61 15.67 3.67 -1.35
CA ASP A 61 14.84 3.32 -2.50
C ASP A 61 13.46 4.00 -2.45
N MET A 62 12.81 4.03 -1.30
CA MET A 62 11.56 4.76 -1.10
C MET A 62 11.73 6.25 -1.42
N PHE A 63 12.83 6.85 -0.98
CA PHE A 63 13.14 8.24 -1.25
C PHE A 63 13.36 8.51 -2.75
N ARG A 64 14.18 7.68 -3.41
CA ARG A 64 14.47 7.80 -4.85
C ARG A 64 13.23 7.61 -5.72
N LEU A 65 12.33 6.70 -5.34
CA LEU A 65 11.10 6.41 -6.06
C LEU A 65 9.95 7.36 -5.69
N GLY A 66 10.10 8.18 -4.67
CA GLY A 66 9.06 9.10 -4.21
C GLY A 66 7.87 8.39 -3.55
N VAL A 67 8.09 7.21 -2.95
CA VAL A 67 7.06 6.42 -2.27
C VAL A 67 7.35 6.30 -0.78
N ARG A 68 6.36 5.84 0.00
CA ARG A 68 6.44 5.74 1.46
C ARG A 68 6.25 4.33 2.00
N ALA A 69 6.01 3.37 1.12
CA ALA A 69 5.82 1.98 1.51
C ALA A 69 6.19 1.03 0.37
N PHE A 70 6.60 -0.18 0.74
CA PHE A 70 6.75 -1.33 -0.15
C PHE A 70 5.94 -2.50 0.38
N LEU A 71 5.38 -3.29 -0.53
CA LEU A 71 4.96 -4.65 -0.19
C LEU A 71 6.20 -5.50 0.01
N VAL A 72 6.21 -6.28 1.09
CA VAL A 72 7.31 -7.20 1.37
C VAL A 72 6.98 -8.56 0.80
N VAL A 73 7.89 -9.14 0.04
CA VAL A 73 7.66 -10.40 -0.67
C VAL A 73 8.70 -11.44 -0.33
N ARG A 74 8.24 -12.70 -0.31
CA ARG A 74 9.03 -13.93 -0.28
C ARG A 74 8.46 -14.86 -1.34
N ASP A 75 9.28 -15.32 -2.29
CA ASP A 75 8.85 -16.25 -3.33
C ASP A 75 7.53 -15.87 -4.01
N LEU A 76 7.38 -14.62 -4.45
CA LEU A 76 6.19 -14.04 -5.07
C LEU A 76 4.95 -13.92 -4.15
N THR A 77 5.09 -14.27 -2.88
CA THR A 77 4.03 -14.14 -1.89
C THR A 77 4.23 -12.86 -1.08
N VAL A 78 3.18 -12.10 -0.89
CA VAL A 78 3.21 -10.94 0.01
C VAL A 78 3.23 -11.44 1.45
N VAL A 79 4.31 -11.15 2.17
CA VAL A 79 4.51 -11.52 3.57
C VAL A 79 4.33 -10.35 4.52
N GLY A 80 4.26 -9.12 4.00
CA GLY A 80 4.05 -7.94 4.83
C GLY A 80 4.07 -6.63 4.06
N LEU A 81 4.06 -5.54 4.84
CA LEU A 81 4.19 -4.16 4.39
C LEU A 81 5.27 -3.48 5.22
N ILE A 82 6.17 -2.75 4.57
CA ILE A 82 7.15 -1.89 5.24
C ILE A 82 6.91 -0.44 4.85
N THR A 83 6.91 0.46 5.83
CA THR A 83 6.74 1.90 5.61
C THR A 83 7.99 2.67 5.99
N ALA A 84 8.21 3.82 5.34
CA ALA A 84 9.30 4.72 5.69
C ALA A 84 9.24 5.18 7.14
N GLU A 85 8.03 5.31 7.71
CA GLU A 85 7.84 5.67 9.11
C GLU A 85 8.28 4.54 10.05
N ALA A 86 7.89 3.30 9.78
CA ALA A 86 8.33 2.14 10.56
C ALA A 86 9.87 2.02 10.56
N ILE A 87 10.51 2.23 9.40
CA ILE A 87 11.98 2.23 9.31
C ILE A 87 12.60 3.34 10.17
N ARG A 88 12.05 4.57 10.13
CA ARG A 88 12.57 5.68 10.96
C ARG A 88 12.41 5.40 12.45
N GLN A 89 11.30 4.83 12.86
CA GLN A 89 11.06 4.44 14.26
C GLN A 89 12.05 3.35 14.71
N ALA A 90 12.32 2.38 13.83
CA ALA A 90 13.26 1.29 14.09
C ALA A 90 14.72 1.72 14.23
N ARG A 91 15.11 2.92 13.79
CA ARG A 91 16.49 3.43 13.95
C ARG A 91 16.96 3.51 15.40
N ARG A 92 16.04 3.44 16.35
CA ARG A 92 16.35 3.39 17.81
C ARG A 92 16.49 1.96 18.33
N SER A 93 16.28 0.97 17.50
CA SER A 93 16.42 -0.46 17.82
C SER A 93 17.66 -1.04 17.13
N ALA A 94 17.99 -2.29 17.43
CA ALA A 94 19.05 -3.02 16.77
C ALA A 94 18.62 -3.67 15.44
N ALA A 95 17.39 -3.42 14.98
CA ALA A 95 16.87 -3.97 13.74
C ALA A 95 17.63 -3.44 12.51
N THR A 96 17.97 -4.33 11.61
CA THR A 96 18.75 -4.02 10.40
C THR A 96 18.07 -4.44 9.11
N ARG A 97 17.06 -5.33 9.20
CA ARG A 97 16.37 -5.92 8.05
C ARG A 97 14.86 -5.67 8.10
N ILE A 98 14.23 -5.66 6.94
CA ILE A 98 12.78 -5.42 6.78
C ILE A 98 11.95 -6.39 7.62
N VAL A 99 12.27 -7.68 7.61
CA VAL A 99 11.52 -8.72 8.33
C VAL A 99 11.39 -8.46 9.82
N GLU A 100 12.32 -7.72 10.41
CA GLU A 100 12.33 -7.38 11.85
C GLU A 100 11.38 -6.22 12.21
N VAL A 101 10.91 -5.48 11.21
CA VAL A 101 10.17 -4.20 11.41
C VAL A 101 8.86 -4.13 10.64
N MET A 102 8.71 -4.94 9.58
CA MET A 102 7.52 -4.93 8.74
C MET A 102 6.25 -5.26 9.52
N THR A 103 5.13 -4.74 9.06
CA THR A 103 3.82 -5.24 9.46
C THR A 103 3.57 -6.55 8.72
N ALA A 104 3.40 -7.65 9.44
CA ALA A 104 3.16 -8.96 8.85
C ALA A 104 1.83 -8.98 8.04
N ALA A 105 1.74 -9.83 7.03
CA ALA A 105 0.58 -9.90 6.14
C ALA A 105 -0.75 -10.10 6.89
N ALA A 106 -0.73 -10.86 8.00
CA ALA A 106 -1.91 -11.09 8.83
C ALA A 106 -2.42 -9.84 9.56
N ASP A 107 -1.53 -8.86 9.78
CA ASP A 107 -1.79 -7.64 10.56
C ASP A 107 -1.86 -6.39 9.66
N MET A 108 -1.70 -6.56 8.34
CA MET A 108 -1.77 -5.44 7.41
C MET A 108 -3.18 -4.83 7.41
N PRO A 109 -3.28 -3.50 7.56
CA PRO A 109 -4.55 -2.82 7.34
C PRO A 109 -5.03 -3.05 5.90
N ALA A 110 -6.21 -3.63 5.76
CA ALA A 110 -6.73 -3.99 4.46
C ALA A 110 -8.20 -3.61 4.30
N ILE A 111 -8.60 -3.42 3.05
CA ILE A 111 -9.99 -3.24 2.63
C ILE A 111 -10.29 -4.23 1.50
N ASP A 112 -11.48 -4.84 1.55
CA ASP A 112 -11.94 -5.69 0.47
C ASP A 112 -12.23 -4.88 -0.80
N TRP A 113 -11.92 -5.45 -1.96
CA TRP A 113 -12.11 -4.80 -3.27
C TRP A 113 -13.56 -4.38 -3.50
N GLN A 114 -14.53 -5.23 -3.16
CA GLN A 114 -15.94 -4.90 -3.33
C GLN A 114 -16.34 -3.72 -2.42
N THR A 115 -15.93 -3.74 -1.17
CA THR A 115 -16.16 -2.64 -0.22
C THR A 115 -15.59 -1.33 -0.76
N LEU A 116 -14.36 -1.36 -1.32
CA LEU A 116 -13.76 -0.16 -1.92
C LEU A 116 -14.55 0.36 -3.12
N GLN A 117 -15.08 -0.55 -3.97
CA GLN A 117 -15.89 -0.17 -5.13
C GLN A 117 -17.20 0.52 -4.71
N ASP A 118 -17.80 0.07 -3.63
CA ASP A 118 -19.08 0.58 -3.12
C ASP A 118 -18.93 1.83 -2.24
N SER A 119 -17.67 2.22 -1.93
CA SER A 119 -17.34 3.37 -1.08
C SER A 119 -17.06 4.64 -1.87
N THR A 120 -17.27 5.79 -1.22
CA THR A 120 -16.81 7.09 -1.69
C THR A 120 -15.47 7.47 -1.07
N ILE A 121 -14.83 8.54 -1.57
CA ILE A 121 -13.62 9.10 -0.95
C ILE A 121 -13.89 9.54 0.50
N ARG A 122 -15.08 10.03 0.82
CA ARG A 122 -15.48 10.37 2.20
C ARG A 122 -15.43 9.15 3.10
N ASP A 123 -16.09 8.07 2.69
CA ASP A 123 -16.12 6.81 3.46
C ASP A 123 -14.71 6.26 3.67
N LEU A 124 -13.88 6.34 2.64
CA LEU A 124 -12.47 5.93 2.70
C LEU A 124 -11.68 6.76 3.74
N MET A 125 -11.90 8.07 3.81
CA MET A 125 -11.24 8.93 4.80
C MET A 125 -11.70 8.60 6.21
N GLU A 126 -12.98 8.31 6.43
CA GLU A 126 -13.50 7.84 7.71
C GLU A 126 -12.87 6.50 8.15
N ILE A 127 -12.65 5.58 7.19
CA ILE A 127 -11.93 4.32 7.46
C ILE A 127 -10.49 4.60 7.92
N PHE A 128 -9.75 5.49 7.24
CA PHE A 128 -8.40 5.86 7.64
C PHE A 128 -8.35 6.45 9.06
N GLU A 129 -9.29 7.33 9.39
CA GLU A 129 -9.38 7.97 10.70
C GLU A 129 -9.74 6.97 11.79
N GLY A 130 -10.76 6.15 11.56
CA GLY A 130 -11.22 5.15 12.53
C GLY A 130 -10.18 4.08 12.82
N ALA A 131 -9.50 3.59 11.81
CA ALA A 131 -8.44 2.59 11.94
C ALA A 131 -7.09 3.18 12.36
N ARG A 132 -6.91 4.50 12.27
CA ARG A 132 -5.64 5.22 12.55
C ARG A 132 -4.47 4.69 11.72
N VAL A 133 -4.70 4.45 10.45
CA VAL A 133 -3.70 3.94 9.51
C VAL A 133 -3.49 4.92 8.35
N ASP A 134 -2.31 4.85 7.73
CA ASP A 134 -1.94 5.69 6.59
C ASP A 134 -1.96 4.93 5.26
N HIS A 135 -2.10 3.62 5.33
CA HIS A 135 -2.11 2.73 4.18
C HIS A 135 -3.22 1.69 4.34
N LEU A 136 -3.90 1.39 3.26
CA LEU A 136 -4.83 0.27 3.14
C LEU A 136 -4.44 -0.57 1.96
N VAL A 137 -4.19 -1.86 2.19
CA VAL A 137 -3.99 -2.84 1.14
C VAL A 137 -5.35 -3.28 0.62
N VAL A 138 -5.55 -3.23 -0.69
CA VAL A 138 -6.81 -3.65 -1.31
C VAL A 138 -6.71 -5.13 -1.66
N LEU A 139 -7.57 -5.94 -1.07
CA LEU A 139 -7.61 -7.39 -1.25
C LEU A 139 -8.77 -7.79 -2.16
N GLU A 140 -8.48 -8.59 -3.15
CA GLU A 140 -9.48 -9.21 -4.02
C GLU A 140 -9.54 -10.69 -3.74
N SER A 141 -10.65 -11.14 -3.16
CA SER A 141 -10.87 -12.56 -2.86
C SER A 141 -11.26 -13.30 -4.13
N LYS A 142 -10.43 -14.25 -4.57
CA LYS A 142 -10.73 -15.16 -5.70
C LYS A 142 -11.44 -16.41 -5.24
N THR A 143 -11.19 -16.83 -4.01
CA THR A 143 -11.85 -17.97 -3.34
C THR A 143 -11.85 -17.71 -1.83
N ALA A 144 -12.62 -18.50 -1.06
CA ALA A 144 -12.65 -18.40 0.40
C ALA A 144 -11.27 -18.60 1.08
N GLN A 145 -10.27 -19.09 0.35
CA GLN A 145 -8.95 -19.43 0.88
C GLN A 145 -7.80 -18.62 0.27
N HIS A 146 -8.05 -17.88 -0.81
CA HIS A 146 -7.01 -17.14 -1.52
C HIS A 146 -7.48 -15.72 -1.83
N ALA A 147 -6.79 -14.75 -1.27
CA ALA A 147 -6.91 -13.35 -1.64
C ALA A 147 -5.65 -12.92 -2.41
N SER A 148 -5.83 -12.10 -3.44
CA SER A 148 -4.74 -11.41 -4.13
C SER A 148 -4.68 -9.96 -3.69
N VAL A 149 -3.48 -9.40 -3.66
CA VAL A 149 -3.32 -7.96 -3.47
C VAL A 149 -3.62 -7.26 -4.78
N ARG A 150 -4.75 -6.54 -4.82
CA ARG A 150 -5.23 -5.80 -5.98
C ARG A 150 -4.59 -4.43 -6.11
N GLY A 151 -4.26 -3.81 -5.00
CA GLY A 151 -3.71 -2.47 -4.98
C GLY A 151 -3.43 -1.95 -3.59
N VAL A 152 -3.14 -0.66 -3.50
CA VAL A 152 -2.91 0.06 -2.25
C VAL A 152 -3.50 1.46 -2.32
N VAL A 153 -4.01 1.95 -1.19
CA VAL A 153 -4.44 3.34 -1.02
C VAL A 153 -3.58 3.99 0.06
N HIS A 154 -3.07 5.19 -0.23
CA HIS A 154 -2.28 5.99 0.71
C HIS A 154 -3.08 7.21 1.16
N ARG A 155 -3.29 7.36 2.47
CA ARG A 155 -4.03 8.49 3.05
C ARG A 155 -3.51 9.85 2.58
N SER A 156 -2.21 10.09 2.72
CA SER A 156 -1.60 11.37 2.35
C SER A 156 -1.73 11.70 0.85
N ARG A 157 -1.83 10.68 -0.01
CA ARG A 157 -2.07 10.88 -1.45
C ARG A 157 -3.52 11.29 -1.71
N VAL A 158 -4.46 10.72 -0.97
CA VAL A 158 -5.88 11.10 -1.05
C VAL A 158 -6.07 12.54 -0.57
N GLU A 159 -5.55 12.86 0.62
CA GLU A 159 -5.63 14.21 1.21
C GLU A 159 -5.07 15.27 0.27
N ARG A 160 -3.88 15.06 -0.29
CA ARG A 160 -3.28 16.00 -1.24
C ARG A 160 -4.16 16.23 -2.47
N ARG A 161 -4.82 15.19 -3.01
CA ARG A 161 -5.71 15.30 -4.18
C ARG A 161 -7.05 15.94 -3.84
N LEU A 162 -7.52 15.84 -2.59
CA LEU A 162 -8.69 16.56 -2.07
C LEU A 162 -8.37 18.05 -1.89
N HIS A 163 -7.23 18.39 -1.31
CA HIS A 163 -6.81 19.79 -1.11
C HIS A 163 -6.61 20.54 -2.42
N LEU A 164 -6.11 19.90 -3.48
CA LEU A 164 -6.05 20.49 -4.81
C LEU A 164 -7.43 20.90 -5.37
N SER A 165 -8.52 20.40 -4.76
CA SER A 165 -9.90 20.75 -5.13
C SER A 165 -10.46 21.93 -4.33
N ALA A 166 -9.79 22.32 -3.24
CA ALA A 166 -10.27 23.36 -2.29
C ALA A 166 -9.65 24.76 -2.55
N ASP A 167 -8.75 24.92 -3.54
CA ASP A 167 -8.26 26.23 -3.94
C ASP A 167 -9.35 26.97 -4.71
N PRO A 168 -9.94 28.06 -4.17
CA PRO A 168 -10.79 28.96 -4.95
C PRO A 168 -9.91 29.76 -5.91
N LEU A 169 -10.41 29.94 -7.13
CA LEU A 169 -9.90 30.88 -8.14
C LEU A 169 -9.80 32.29 -7.57
#